data_81348c004ffbfb274f3be584e73cef89
#
_entry.id   81348c004ffbfb274f3be584e73cef89
#
_cell.length_a   1.000
_cell.length_b   1.000
_cell.length_c   1.000
_cell.angle_alpha   90.00
_cell.angle_beta   90.00
_cell.angle_gamma   90.00
#
_symmetry.space_group_name_H-M   'P 1'
#
loop_
_entity.id
_entity.type
_entity.pdbx_description
1 polymer ?
#
loop_
_entity_poly.entity_id
_entity_poly.type
_entity_poly.pdbx_seq_one_letter_code
_entity_poly.pdbx_strand_id
1 'polypeptide(L)'
;MRTFSILLIILLSSFTVRAQDITGQWNGVLKVQGTQLRLVFNVTKSDNTFSASMDSPDQGAKGIPVTKTTFENSRIKFEIANAGIAYEGELKENEIIGTFKQAGQEFPMNLSRKAIDKEVIKRPQEPSKPYSYYSEDITFENPKARISLAGTLTLPEEEGVFPVVILISGSGPQNRDEELLGHKPFLVISDYLTKNGIAVLRYDDRGVGKSKGDFKTATSADFATDVESAISYLKTRKEINKKQIGLIGHSEGGLIAPMVASKSKDVSFIVLLAGTGIQGDQLLLLQQSLIARANGATETDIKKTIQNNKVLFEMVVNSNDDQKLKTALTNQINELLKNDTTAKIPNGMSKEAYVSLQVDQITSPWMQYFLKYNPAPALEKVRCPVLAINGEKDLQVPPKENLTAIKNALTKGGNKNTTTMELSGLNHLFQESKTGSPAEYAAIEQTFSPTALIEITKWIKIQTR
;
A
#
# COMPACT_ATOMS: atom_id res chain seq x y z
N MET A 1 -55.03 -41.73 -68.29
CA MET A 1 -53.75 -41.72 -67.58
C MET A 1 -53.43 -40.29 -67.17
N ARG A 2 -53.60 -39.95 -65.87
CA ARG A 2 -53.34 -38.60 -65.35
C ARG A 2 -51.97 -38.58 -64.71
N THR A 3 -51.02 -37.81 -65.29
CA THR A 3 -49.70 -37.57 -64.76
C THR A 3 -49.73 -36.51 -63.67
N PHE A 4 -49.43 -36.87 -62.44
CA PHE A 4 -49.25 -35.97 -61.31
C PHE A 4 -47.81 -35.45 -61.32
N SER A 5 -47.64 -34.15 -61.57
CA SER A 5 -46.35 -33.48 -61.38
C SER A 5 -46.24 -33.03 -59.94
N ILE A 6 -45.29 -33.60 -59.22
CA ILE A 6 -44.91 -33.16 -57.85
C ILE A 6 -43.95 -32.00 -57.93
N LEU A 7 -44.37 -30.80 -57.50
CA LEU A 7 -43.55 -29.61 -57.38
C LEU A 7 -42.81 -29.63 -56.04
N LEU A 8 -41.53 -29.87 -56.08
CA LEU A 8 -40.64 -29.88 -54.90
C LEU A 8 -40.28 -28.44 -54.53
N ILE A 9 -40.91 -27.87 -53.50
CA ILE A 9 -40.56 -26.56 -52.97
C ILE A 9 -39.37 -26.73 -52.02
N ILE A 10 -38.16 -26.33 -52.45
CA ILE A 10 -36.97 -26.24 -51.61
C ILE A 10 -37.09 -24.97 -50.78
N LEU A 11 -37.40 -25.08 -49.48
CA LEU A 11 -37.31 -24.01 -48.52
C LEU A 11 -35.83 -23.70 -48.28
N LEU A 12 -35.29 -22.66 -48.91
CA LEU A 12 -34.01 -22.06 -48.54
C LEU A 12 -34.21 -21.31 -47.18
N SER A 13 -33.93 -21.96 -46.09
CA SER A 13 -33.77 -21.29 -44.81
C SER A 13 -32.47 -20.47 -44.85
N SER A 14 -32.61 -19.19 -45.15
CA SER A 14 -31.53 -18.22 -44.97
C SER A 14 -31.20 -18.07 -43.49
N PHE A 15 -30.17 -18.77 -43.06
CA PHE A 15 -29.52 -18.48 -41.79
C PHE A 15 -28.87 -17.09 -41.89
N THR A 16 -29.53 -16.09 -41.36
CA THR A 16 -28.90 -14.79 -41.11
C THR A 16 -27.87 -14.96 -40.04
N VAL A 17 -26.61 -15.17 -40.43
CA VAL A 17 -25.46 -15.03 -39.52
C VAL A 17 -25.42 -13.56 -39.10
N ARG A 18 -25.98 -13.24 -37.96
CA ARG A 18 -25.74 -11.93 -37.38
C ARG A 18 -24.26 -11.87 -37.01
N ALA A 19 -23.51 -10.99 -37.66
CA ALA A 19 -22.14 -10.70 -37.27
C ALA A 19 -22.16 -10.24 -35.81
N GLN A 20 -21.44 -10.93 -34.95
CA GLN A 20 -21.34 -10.57 -33.54
C GLN A 20 -20.65 -9.22 -33.43
N ASP A 21 -21.31 -8.24 -32.84
CA ASP A 21 -20.78 -6.90 -32.62
C ASP A 21 -20.22 -6.75 -31.20
N ILE A 22 -18.91 -6.48 -31.11
CA ILE A 22 -18.21 -6.24 -29.86
C ILE A 22 -18.00 -4.76 -29.56
N THR A 23 -18.49 -3.84 -30.40
CA THR A 23 -18.32 -2.40 -30.17
C THR A 23 -19.06 -1.92 -28.93
N GLY A 24 -18.60 -0.80 -28.34
CA GLY A 24 -19.15 -0.21 -27.13
C GLY A 24 -18.41 -0.62 -25.85
N GLN A 25 -19.06 -0.46 -24.72
CA GLN A 25 -18.46 -0.69 -23.43
C GLN A 25 -18.61 -2.14 -22.96
N TRP A 26 -17.53 -2.64 -22.38
CA TRP A 26 -17.47 -3.92 -21.70
C TRP A 26 -16.91 -3.73 -20.30
N ASN A 27 -17.66 -4.10 -19.28
CA ASN A 27 -17.37 -3.86 -17.88
C ASN A 27 -17.03 -5.16 -17.17
N GLY A 28 -15.94 -5.18 -16.40
CA GLY A 28 -15.52 -6.32 -15.60
C GLY A 28 -14.98 -5.89 -14.25
N VAL A 29 -14.90 -6.87 -13.33
CA VAL A 29 -14.25 -6.70 -12.01
C VAL A 29 -13.06 -7.61 -11.94
N LEU A 30 -11.90 -7.02 -11.87
CA LEU A 30 -10.65 -7.71 -11.61
C LEU A 30 -10.49 -7.89 -10.09
N LYS A 31 -10.39 -9.15 -9.63
CA LYS A 31 -10.19 -9.49 -8.23
C LYS A 31 -8.74 -9.90 -8.00
N VAL A 32 -7.98 -9.09 -7.29
CA VAL A 32 -6.57 -9.32 -7.00
C VAL A 32 -6.33 -9.15 -5.50
N GLN A 33 -5.87 -10.18 -4.83
CA GLN A 33 -5.48 -10.16 -3.41
C GLN A 33 -6.52 -9.45 -2.50
N GLY A 34 -7.79 -9.77 -2.67
CA GLY A 34 -8.88 -9.18 -1.89
C GLY A 34 -9.35 -7.81 -2.35
N THR A 35 -8.63 -7.17 -3.27
CA THR A 35 -9.05 -5.90 -3.89
C THR A 35 -9.88 -6.18 -5.13
N GLN A 36 -10.93 -5.37 -5.33
CA GLN A 36 -11.75 -5.38 -6.53
C GLN A 36 -11.51 -4.09 -7.32
N LEU A 37 -11.09 -4.24 -8.58
CA LEU A 37 -10.88 -3.12 -9.50
C LEU A 37 -11.85 -3.24 -10.67
N ARG A 38 -12.67 -2.22 -10.88
CA ARG A 38 -13.51 -2.15 -12.07
C ARG A 38 -12.65 -1.78 -13.26
N LEU A 39 -12.78 -2.54 -14.33
CA LEU A 39 -12.15 -2.26 -15.60
C LEU A 39 -13.23 -2.10 -16.67
N VAL A 40 -13.08 -1.11 -17.54
CA VAL A 40 -14.00 -0.83 -18.64
C VAL A 40 -13.21 -0.82 -19.94
N PHE A 41 -13.51 -1.72 -20.86
CA PHE A 41 -12.96 -1.70 -22.20
C PHE A 41 -13.95 -1.00 -23.13
N ASN A 42 -13.51 0.09 -23.76
CA ASN A 42 -14.28 0.85 -24.74
C ASN A 42 -13.82 0.42 -26.14
N VAL A 43 -14.63 -0.37 -26.84
CA VAL A 43 -14.29 -0.95 -28.14
C VAL A 43 -14.95 -0.14 -29.24
N THR A 44 -14.16 0.24 -30.24
CA THR A 44 -14.62 0.93 -31.47
C THR A 44 -14.21 0.14 -32.70
N LYS A 45 -14.91 0.35 -33.81
CA LYS A 45 -14.62 -0.27 -35.10
C LYS A 45 -14.49 0.79 -36.18
N SER A 46 -13.41 0.73 -36.95
CA SER A 46 -13.21 1.55 -38.15
C SER A 46 -12.71 0.64 -39.26
N ASP A 47 -13.33 0.69 -40.40
CA ASP A 47 -12.93 -0.03 -41.61
C ASP A 47 -12.60 -1.53 -41.45
N ASN A 48 -13.34 -2.29 -40.72
CA ASN A 48 -13.09 -3.68 -40.33
C ASN A 48 -11.99 -3.92 -39.28
N THR A 49 -11.38 -2.87 -38.70
CA THR A 49 -10.39 -2.98 -37.64
C THR A 49 -11.00 -2.58 -36.30
N PHE A 50 -10.79 -3.39 -35.28
CA PHE A 50 -11.17 -3.03 -33.91
C PHE A 50 -10.03 -2.31 -33.21
N SER A 51 -10.39 -1.28 -32.46
CA SER A 51 -9.51 -0.59 -31.51
C SER A 51 -10.21 -0.47 -30.17
N ALA A 52 -9.45 -0.35 -29.09
CA ALA A 52 -10.02 -0.19 -27.77
C ALA A 52 -9.18 0.73 -26.88
N SER A 53 -9.82 1.26 -25.86
CA SER A 53 -9.16 1.82 -24.68
C SER A 53 -9.67 1.13 -23.43
N MET A 54 -8.88 1.17 -22.35
CA MET A 54 -9.24 0.65 -21.04
C MET A 54 -9.33 1.80 -20.04
N ASP A 55 -10.38 1.82 -19.22
CA ASP A 55 -10.47 2.66 -18.05
C ASP A 55 -10.34 1.80 -16.77
N SER A 56 -9.72 2.35 -15.74
CA SER A 56 -9.72 1.80 -14.39
C SER A 56 -10.29 2.85 -13.42
N PRO A 57 -11.62 2.92 -13.26
CA PRO A 57 -12.27 4.00 -12.50
C PRO A 57 -11.82 4.04 -11.04
N ASP A 58 -11.53 2.89 -10.43
CA ASP A 58 -11.13 2.81 -9.03
C ASP A 58 -9.69 3.31 -8.78
N GLN A 59 -8.88 3.37 -9.86
CA GLN A 59 -7.52 3.93 -9.85
C GLN A 59 -7.46 5.34 -10.46
N GLY A 60 -8.61 5.94 -10.82
CA GLY A 60 -8.65 7.25 -11.47
C GLY A 60 -8.06 7.29 -12.89
N ALA A 61 -7.73 6.14 -13.47
CA ALA A 61 -7.14 6.04 -14.80
C ALA A 61 -8.22 5.92 -15.87
N LYS A 62 -8.05 6.70 -16.97
CA LYS A 62 -9.03 6.78 -18.06
C LYS A 62 -8.35 6.82 -19.43
N GLY A 63 -8.91 6.14 -20.41
CA GLY A 63 -8.42 6.19 -21.79
C GLY A 63 -7.08 5.52 -22.00
N ILE A 64 -6.69 4.52 -21.20
CA ILE A 64 -5.45 3.76 -21.39
C ILE A 64 -5.50 3.07 -22.76
N PRO A 65 -4.57 3.37 -23.69
CA PRO A 65 -4.62 2.79 -25.02
C PRO A 65 -4.40 1.27 -25.00
N VAL A 66 -5.31 0.52 -25.59
CA VAL A 66 -5.10 -0.91 -25.89
C VAL A 66 -4.26 -0.99 -27.15
N THR A 67 -3.05 -1.54 -27.05
CA THR A 67 -2.07 -1.56 -28.14
C THR A 67 -2.46 -2.50 -29.28
N LYS A 68 -3.24 -3.55 -28.97
CA LYS A 68 -3.75 -4.49 -29.96
C LYS A 68 -5.11 -5.03 -29.54
N THR A 69 -6.06 -4.99 -30.45
CA THR A 69 -7.40 -5.56 -30.29
C THR A 69 -7.67 -6.53 -31.45
N THR A 70 -8.01 -7.77 -31.12
CA THR A 70 -8.42 -8.75 -32.14
C THR A 70 -9.75 -9.39 -31.74
N PHE A 71 -10.60 -9.68 -32.74
CA PHE A 71 -11.83 -10.43 -32.57
C PHE A 71 -12.04 -11.36 -33.74
N GLU A 72 -11.90 -12.65 -33.48
CA GLU A 72 -12.03 -13.72 -34.48
C GLU A 72 -12.68 -14.95 -33.88
N ASN A 73 -13.61 -15.59 -34.56
CA ASN A 73 -14.28 -16.81 -34.10
C ASN A 73 -14.84 -16.70 -32.67
N SER A 74 -15.53 -15.58 -32.36
CA SER A 74 -16.06 -15.24 -31.02
C SER A 74 -14.99 -15.02 -29.94
N ARG A 75 -13.72 -15.07 -30.27
CA ARG A 75 -12.63 -14.81 -29.31
C ARG A 75 -12.12 -13.40 -29.43
N ILE A 76 -12.06 -12.72 -28.30
CA ILE A 76 -11.51 -11.37 -28.17
C ILE A 76 -10.18 -11.41 -27.43
N LYS A 77 -9.26 -10.56 -27.88
CA LYS A 77 -8.01 -10.31 -27.19
C LYS A 77 -7.71 -8.82 -27.16
N PHE A 78 -7.39 -8.32 -25.95
CA PHE A 78 -6.86 -6.97 -25.72
C PHE A 78 -5.44 -7.10 -25.19
N GLU A 79 -4.51 -6.30 -25.72
CA GLU A 79 -3.13 -6.22 -25.23
C GLU A 79 -2.78 -4.77 -24.91
N ILE A 80 -2.16 -4.53 -23.75
CA ILE A 80 -1.60 -3.24 -23.33
C ILE A 80 -0.13 -3.48 -23.03
N ALA A 81 0.69 -3.42 -24.09
CA ALA A 81 2.09 -3.83 -24.03
C ALA A 81 2.90 -3.07 -22.96
N ASN A 82 2.67 -1.75 -22.82
CA ASN A 82 3.37 -0.89 -21.88
C ASN A 82 3.14 -1.26 -20.40
N ALA A 83 2.03 -1.95 -20.11
CA ALA A 83 1.66 -2.38 -18.76
C ALA A 83 1.79 -3.89 -18.54
N GLY A 84 2.25 -4.63 -19.55
CA GLY A 84 2.32 -6.09 -19.53
C GLY A 84 0.97 -6.75 -19.28
N ILE A 85 -0.12 -6.12 -19.78
CA ILE A 85 -1.50 -6.58 -19.62
C ILE A 85 -1.98 -7.28 -20.88
N ALA A 86 -2.64 -8.42 -20.70
CA ALA A 86 -3.44 -9.06 -21.73
C ALA A 86 -4.78 -9.51 -21.16
N TYR A 87 -5.83 -9.42 -21.95
CA TYR A 87 -7.13 -10.03 -21.67
C TYR A 87 -7.52 -10.91 -22.84
N GLU A 88 -7.95 -12.13 -22.56
CA GLU A 88 -8.43 -13.10 -23.57
C GLU A 88 -9.77 -13.65 -23.11
N GLY A 89 -10.76 -13.68 -24.00
CA GLY A 89 -12.08 -14.21 -23.68
C GLY A 89 -12.88 -14.65 -24.91
N GLU A 90 -13.96 -15.37 -24.65
CA GLU A 90 -14.91 -15.87 -25.65
C GLU A 90 -16.25 -15.18 -25.44
N LEU A 91 -16.77 -14.55 -26.50
CA LEU A 91 -18.09 -13.93 -26.50
C LEU A 91 -19.17 -15.02 -26.50
N LYS A 92 -19.99 -15.05 -25.45
CA LYS A 92 -21.16 -15.94 -25.30
C LYS A 92 -22.38 -15.06 -25.03
N GLU A 93 -23.28 -14.97 -25.98
CA GLU A 93 -24.44 -14.11 -25.91
C GLU A 93 -24.07 -12.63 -25.66
N ASN A 94 -24.28 -12.12 -24.45
CA ASN A 94 -24.01 -10.76 -24.03
C ASN A 94 -22.87 -10.64 -23.00
N GLU A 95 -22.09 -11.70 -22.82
CA GLU A 95 -20.97 -11.73 -21.91
C GLU A 95 -19.70 -12.23 -22.61
N ILE A 96 -18.53 -11.77 -22.18
CA ILE A 96 -17.25 -12.33 -22.56
C ILE A 96 -16.70 -13.06 -21.35
N ILE A 97 -16.63 -14.37 -21.48
CA ILE A 97 -16.02 -15.24 -20.46
C ILE A 97 -14.53 -15.27 -20.70
N GLY A 98 -13.74 -14.75 -19.78
CA GLY A 98 -12.33 -14.54 -20.06
C GLY A 98 -11.42 -14.46 -18.84
N THR A 99 -10.15 -14.18 -19.16
CA THR A 99 -9.06 -14.14 -18.21
C THR A 99 -8.23 -12.87 -18.43
N PHE A 100 -8.02 -12.12 -17.38
CA PHE A 100 -7.10 -11.00 -17.34
C PHE A 100 -5.73 -11.50 -16.90
N LYS A 101 -4.68 -11.07 -17.61
CA LYS A 101 -3.30 -11.51 -17.38
C LYS A 101 -2.43 -10.29 -17.14
N GLN A 102 -1.68 -10.29 -16.04
CA GLN A 102 -0.70 -9.24 -15.74
C GLN A 102 0.44 -9.79 -14.89
N ALA A 103 1.66 -9.39 -15.19
CA ALA A 103 2.86 -9.78 -14.44
C ALA A 103 3.01 -11.30 -14.23
N GLY A 104 2.62 -12.08 -15.25
CA GLY A 104 2.70 -13.55 -15.20
C GLY A 104 1.59 -14.23 -14.39
N GLN A 105 0.67 -13.46 -13.81
CA GLN A 105 -0.50 -13.98 -13.11
C GLN A 105 -1.74 -13.95 -14.01
N GLU A 106 -2.65 -14.87 -13.78
CA GLU A 106 -3.91 -15.00 -14.50
C GLU A 106 -5.08 -14.88 -13.52
N PHE A 107 -6.04 -14.03 -13.86
CA PHE A 107 -7.21 -13.75 -13.05
C PHE A 107 -8.47 -13.99 -13.88
N PRO A 108 -9.37 -14.89 -13.49
CA PRO A 108 -10.67 -15.03 -14.13
C PRO A 108 -11.41 -13.69 -14.06
N MET A 109 -11.84 -13.16 -15.20
CA MET A 109 -12.58 -11.92 -15.27
C MET A 109 -13.53 -11.95 -16.46
N ASN A 110 -14.83 -12.01 -16.18
CA ASN A 110 -15.85 -11.90 -17.21
C ASN A 110 -16.17 -10.43 -17.47
N LEU A 111 -16.52 -10.12 -18.73
CA LEU A 111 -16.96 -8.80 -19.13
C LEU A 111 -18.43 -8.84 -19.55
N SER A 112 -19.18 -7.83 -19.14
CA SER A 112 -20.58 -7.65 -19.53
C SER A 112 -20.85 -6.24 -20.04
N ARG A 113 -21.97 -6.05 -20.71
CA ARG A 113 -22.45 -4.71 -21.14
C ARG A 113 -22.97 -3.87 -19.98
N LYS A 114 -23.34 -4.51 -18.87
CA LYS A 114 -23.91 -3.82 -17.72
C LYS A 114 -22.79 -3.07 -16.97
N ALA A 115 -23.02 -1.80 -16.71
CA ALA A 115 -22.14 -1.04 -15.82
C ALA A 115 -22.11 -1.68 -14.43
N ILE A 116 -20.94 -1.68 -13.84
CA ILE A 116 -20.73 -2.25 -12.50
C ILE A 116 -20.56 -1.09 -11.53
N ASP A 117 -21.49 -1.00 -10.58
CA ASP A 117 -21.39 -0.03 -9.50
C ASP A 117 -20.20 -0.34 -8.59
N LYS A 118 -19.61 0.71 -8.01
CA LYS A 118 -18.57 0.52 -6.99
C LYS A 118 -19.21 -0.18 -5.78
N GLU A 119 -18.68 -1.35 -5.42
CA GLU A 119 -19.07 -1.98 -4.17
C GLU A 119 -18.63 -1.09 -3.00
N VAL A 120 -19.57 -0.53 -2.29
CA VAL A 120 -19.29 0.29 -1.11
C VAL A 120 -19.07 -0.67 0.05
N ILE A 121 -17.80 -1.00 0.30
CA ILE A 121 -17.43 -1.76 1.51
C ILE A 121 -17.71 -0.84 2.70
N LYS A 122 -18.64 -1.25 3.55
CA LYS A 122 -18.93 -0.50 4.77
C LYS A 122 -17.75 -0.56 5.72
N ARG A 123 -17.36 0.61 6.25
CA ARG A 123 -16.32 0.76 7.28
C ARG A 123 -16.96 1.45 8.49
N PRO A 124 -17.64 0.70 9.37
CA PRO A 124 -18.49 1.27 10.42
C PRO A 124 -17.73 2.09 11.46
N GLN A 125 -16.40 1.90 11.55
CA GLN A 125 -15.55 2.67 12.45
C GLN A 125 -15.15 4.06 11.88
N GLU A 126 -15.33 4.29 10.58
CA GLU A 126 -15.00 5.60 10.00
C GLU A 126 -16.03 6.64 10.47
N PRO A 127 -15.57 7.75 11.08
CA PRO A 127 -16.46 8.78 11.54
C PRO A 127 -17.08 9.54 10.37
N SER A 128 -18.34 9.93 10.52
CA SER A 128 -19.07 10.78 9.58
C SER A 128 -19.25 12.20 10.12
N LYS A 129 -19.24 13.19 9.23
CA LYS A 129 -19.58 14.57 9.58
C LYS A 129 -21.08 14.75 9.85
N PRO A 130 -21.49 15.67 10.73
CA PRO A 130 -20.62 16.56 11.54
C PRO A 130 -19.94 15.81 12.69
N TYR A 131 -18.66 16.15 12.95
CA TYR A 131 -17.95 15.60 14.10
C TYR A 131 -18.38 16.28 15.42
N SER A 132 -18.26 15.57 16.54
CA SER A 132 -18.53 16.10 17.89
C SER A 132 -17.35 16.90 18.47
N TYR A 133 -16.33 17.17 17.69
CA TYR A 133 -15.10 17.85 18.03
C TYR A 133 -14.72 18.85 16.92
N TYR A 134 -13.82 19.78 17.21
CA TYR A 134 -13.34 20.74 16.22
C TYR A 134 -12.37 20.08 15.24
N SER A 135 -12.48 20.40 13.95
CA SER A 135 -11.63 19.87 12.89
C SER A 135 -11.36 20.93 11.83
N GLU A 136 -10.10 21.19 11.54
CA GLU A 136 -9.69 22.14 10.50
C GLU A 136 -8.62 21.56 9.58
N ASP A 137 -8.71 21.89 8.29
CA ASP A 137 -7.62 21.66 7.35
C ASP A 137 -6.55 22.75 7.55
N ILE A 138 -5.30 22.32 7.62
CA ILE A 138 -4.15 23.20 7.85
C ILE A 138 -3.05 22.97 6.81
N THR A 139 -2.15 23.91 6.72
CA THR A 139 -0.86 23.76 6.02
C THR A 139 0.27 24.22 6.93
N PHE A 140 1.43 23.61 6.79
CA PHE A 140 2.65 24.02 7.47
C PHE A 140 3.87 23.84 6.55
N GLU A 141 4.90 24.63 6.82
CA GLU A 141 6.10 24.66 5.98
C GLU A 141 7.19 23.73 6.52
N ASN A 142 7.83 22.99 5.62
CA ASN A 142 9.13 22.36 5.87
C ASN A 142 10.24 23.21 5.22
N PRO A 143 10.92 24.07 5.99
CA PRO A 143 11.94 24.96 5.44
C PRO A 143 13.19 24.24 4.95
N LYS A 144 13.49 23.03 5.46
CA LYS A 144 14.63 22.24 5.02
C LYS A 144 14.41 21.71 3.60
N ALA A 145 13.20 21.24 3.32
CA ALA A 145 12.83 20.73 1.99
C ALA A 145 12.26 21.83 1.07
N ARG A 146 11.93 23.03 1.61
CA ARG A 146 11.27 24.14 0.89
C ARG A 146 9.92 23.72 0.28
N ILE A 147 9.13 23.00 1.06
CA ILE A 147 7.82 22.53 0.65
C ILE A 147 6.78 22.88 1.72
N SER A 148 5.51 22.97 1.30
CA SER A 148 4.37 23.04 2.21
C SER A 148 3.67 21.69 2.29
N LEU A 149 3.27 21.31 3.50
CA LEU A 149 2.56 20.09 3.81
C LEU A 149 1.14 20.40 4.25
N ALA A 150 0.18 19.63 3.77
CA ALA A 150 -1.23 19.79 4.08
C ALA A 150 -1.69 18.71 5.05
N GLY A 151 -2.46 19.10 6.06
CA GLY A 151 -2.93 18.21 7.09
C GLY A 151 -4.33 18.57 7.58
N THR A 152 -4.78 17.81 8.57
CA THR A 152 -5.98 18.09 9.36
C THR A 152 -5.60 18.04 10.83
N LEU A 153 -5.90 19.12 11.55
CA LEU A 153 -5.80 19.20 13.00
C LEU A 153 -7.19 19.00 13.60
N THR A 154 -7.31 18.06 14.53
CA THR A 154 -8.53 17.87 15.32
C THR A 154 -8.25 18.23 16.76
N LEU A 155 -9.20 18.97 17.39
CA LEU A 155 -9.14 19.39 18.79
C LEU A 155 -10.38 18.87 19.52
N PRO A 156 -10.29 18.43 20.78
CA PRO A 156 -11.45 17.98 21.55
C PRO A 156 -12.58 19.02 21.59
N GLU A 157 -12.22 20.29 21.73
CA GLU A 157 -13.09 21.44 21.69
C GLU A 157 -12.40 22.60 20.93
N GLU A 158 -13.16 23.60 20.48
CA GLU A 158 -12.63 24.73 19.74
C GLU A 158 -11.70 25.60 20.61
N GLU A 159 -11.98 25.67 21.91
CA GLU A 159 -11.20 26.39 22.91
C GLU A 159 -10.61 25.41 23.93
N GLY A 160 -9.41 25.73 24.42
CA GLY A 160 -8.72 24.89 25.41
C GLY A 160 -7.24 24.75 25.13
N VAL A 161 -6.55 24.00 25.96
CA VAL A 161 -5.13 23.64 25.77
C VAL A 161 -4.98 22.14 25.94
N PHE A 162 -4.68 21.44 24.86
CA PHE A 162 -4.73 19.99 24.80
C PHE A 162 -3.35 19.39 24.57
N PRO A 163 -3.10 18.19 25.10
CA PRO A 163 -2.01 17.34 24.61
C PRO A 163 -2.28 17.00 23.14
N VAL A 164 -1.24 16.81 22.35
CA VAL A 164 -1.37 16.52 20.92
C VAL A 164 -0.48 15.38 20.49
N VAL A 165 -0.94 14.61 19.52
CA VAL A 165 -0.12 13.62 18.82
C VAL A 165 -0.06 13.93 17.33
N ILE A 166 1.09 13.64 16.73
CA ILE A 166 1.29 13.63 15.28
C ILE A 166 1.25 12.18 14.81
N LEU A 167 0.38 11.86 13.86
CA LEU A 167 0.36 10.55 13.20
C LEU A 167 1.35 10.55 12.05
N ILE A 168 2.23 9.54 12.02
CA ILE A 168 3.29 9.35 11.03
C ILE A 168 3.01 8.04 10.28
N SER A 169 2.75 8.16 8.99
CA SER A 169 2.37 7.05 8.10
C SER A 169 3.46 6.02 7.90
N GLY A 170 3.05 4.83 7.48
CA GLY A 170 3.91 3.76 7.01
C GLY A 170 4.49 4.01 5.62
N SER A 171 5.18 3.02 5.08
CA SER A 171 5.84 3.09 3.77
C SER A 171 4.84 3.22 2.61
N GLY A 172 5.28 3.90 1.56
CA GLY A 172 4.46 4.21 0.39
C GLY A 172 3.86 5.62 0.45
N PRO A 173 3.33 6.13 -0.69
CA PRO A 173 2.75 7.47 -0.77
C PRO A 173 1.38 7.51 -0.07
N GLN A 174 1.36 7.93 1.19
CA GLN A 174 0.18 7.91 2.04
C GLN A 174 -0.48 9.29 2.14
N ASN A 175 -1.82 9.31 2.06
CA ASN A 175 -2.58 10.49 2.46
C ASN A 175 -2.70 10.54 4.00
N ARG A 176 -3.20 11.66 4.52
CA ARG A 176 -3.35 11.91 5.97
C ARG A 176 -4.18 10.88 6.73
N ASP A 177 -4.96 10.07 6.03
CA ASP A 177 -5.80 9.02 6.61
C ASP A 177 -5.12 7.65 6.61
N GLU A 178 -3.89 7.57 6.01
CA GLU A 178 -3.18 6.32 5.74
C GLU A 178 -4.12 5.34 5.01
N GLU A 179 -4.79 5.85 3.95
CA GLU A 179 -5.83 5.10 3.25
C GLU A 179 -5.24 3.93 2.46
N LEU A 180 -5.56 2.73 2.91
CA LEU A 180 -5.09 1.48 2.30
C LEU A 180 -6.25 0.50 2.15
N LEU A 181 -6.47 0.00 0.94
CA LEU A 181 -7.48 -1.03 0.63
C LEU A 181 -8.90 -0.66 1.14
N GLY A 182 -9.23 0.63 1.09
CA GLY A 182 -10.51 1.18 1.53
C GLY A 182 -10.65 1.33 3.04
N HIS A 183 -9.58 1.17 3.82
CA HIS A 183 -9.51 1.51 5.24
C HIS A 183 -8.82 2.86 5.43
N LYS A 184 -9.21 3.58 6.49
CA LYS A 184 -8.63 4.86 6.90
C LYS A 184 -8.22 4.81 8.37
N PRO A 185 -7.17 4.03 8.71
CA PRO A 185 -6.80 3.80 10.11
C PRO A 185 -6.49 5.10 10.86
N PHE A 186 -5.79 6.06 10.24
CA PHE A 186 -5.48 7.33 10.89
C PHE A 186 -6.71 8.21 11.12
N LEU A 187 -7.74 8.10 10.28
CA LEU A 187 -9.02 8.77 10.54
C LEU A 187 -9.70 8.20 11.79
N VAL A 188 -9.69 6.86 11.92
CA VAL A 188 -10.29 6.16 13.08
C VAL A 188 -9.51 6.45 14.37
N ILE A 189 -8.18 6.39 14.34
CA ILE A 189 -7.32 6.72 15.47
C ILE A 189 -7.53 8.18 15.90
N SER A 190 -7.55 9.10 14.93
CA SER A 190 -7.77 10.54 15.17
C SER A 190 -9.10 10.80 15.85
N ASP A 191 -10.19 10.23 15.31
CA ASP A 191 -11.53 10.36 15.88
C ASP A 191 -11.57 9.87 17.34
N TYR A 192 -11.02 8.68 17.58
CA TYR A 192 -11.02 8.08 18.91
C TYR A 192 -10.21 8.89 19.93
N LEU A 193 -9.00 9.29 19.57
CA LEU A 193 -8.13 10.09 20.44
C LEU A 193 -8.71 11.47 20.73
N THR A 194 -9.28 12.13 19.71
CA THR A 194 -9.85 13.48 19.86
C THR A 194 -11.08 13.47 20.78
N LYS A 195 -11.96 12.47 20.64
CA LYS A 195 -13.09 12.25 21.56
C LYS A 195 -12.65 11.93 23.00
N ASN A 196 -11.41 11.50 23.15
CA ASN A 196 -10.80 11.19 24.45
C ASN A 196 -9.90 12.30 25.03
N GLY A 197 -9.97 13.52 24.51
CA GLY A 197 -9.29 14.68 25.06
C GLY A 197 -7.86 14.91 24.55
N ILE A 198 -7.46 14.27 23.44
CA ILE A 198 -6.12 14.37 22.85
C ILE A 198 -6.26 14.93 21.44
N ALA A 199 -5.67 16.10 21.18
CA ALA A 199 -5.61 16.67 19.85
C ALA A 199 -4.77 15.79 18.91
N VAL A 200 -5.10 15.79 17.60
CA VAL A 200 -4.40 14.98 16.62
C VAL A 200 -4.08 15.78 15.37
N LEU A 201 -2.82 15.77 14.98
CA LEU A 201 -2.38 16.22 13.66
C LEU A 201 -2.05 14.99 12.78
N ARG A 202 -2.70 14.92 11.62
CA ARG A 202 -2.40 13.98 10.54
C ARG A 202 -2.23 14.77 9.25
N TYR A 203 -1.28 14.38 8.41
CA TYR A 203 -0.93 15.14 7.20
C TYR A 203 -0.63 14.21 6.03
N ASP A 204 -0.82 14.74 4.82
CA ASP A 204 -0.47 14.05 3.59
C ASP A 204 1.06 14.02 3.45
N ASP A 205 1.65 12.89 3.11
CA ASP A 205 3.08 12.78 2.82
C ASP A 205 3.48 13.77 1.73
N ARG A 206 4.76 14.17 1.72
CA ARG A 206 5.30 15.02 0.65
C ARG A 206 5.01 14.45 -0.74
N GLY A 207 4.49 15.27 -1.65
CA GLY A 207 4.11 14.87 -3.00
C GLY A 207 2.82 14.06 -3.10
N VAL A 208 2.06 13.92 -2.00
CA VAL A 208 0.79 13.21 -1.95
C VAL A 208 -0.35 14.15 -1.58
N GLY A 209 -1.56 13.89 -2.03
CA GLY A 209 -2.75 14.63 -1.71
C GLY A 209 -2.62 16.13 -2.00
N LYS A 210 -2.69 16.97 -0.94
CA LYS A 210 -2.51 18.43 -1.04
C LYS A 210 -1.09 18.89 -0.67
N SER A 211 -0.23 18.00 -0.19
CA SER A 211 1.17 18.30 0.15
C SER A 211 2.04 18.51 -1.09
N LYS A 212 2.98 19.45 -1.01
CA LYS A 212 3.97 19.69 -2.05
C LYS A 212 5.20 18.79 -1.85
N GLY A 213 6.09 18.79 -2.85
CA GLY A 213 7.34 18.02 -2.84
C GLY A 213 7.32 16.83 -3.77
N ASP A 214 8.31 15.97 -3.60
CA ASP A 214 8.46 14.73 -4.39
C ASP A 214 8.64 13.54 -3.44
N PHE A 215 7.70 12.61 -3.51
CA PHE A 215 7.76 11.36 -2.76
C PHE A 215 8.82 10.40 -3.31
N LYS A 216 8.98 10.35 -4.65
CA LYS A 216 9.81 9.32 -5.32
C LYS A 216 11.30 9.40 -4.97
N THR A 217 11.78 10.60 -4.66
CA THR A 217 13.17 10.85 -4.33
C THR A 217 13.43 10.92 -2.82
N ALA A 218 12.36 10.88 -2.00
CA ALA A 218 12.44 10.99 -0.56
C ALA A 218 12.87 9.69 0.12
N THR A 219 13.44 9.85 1.31
CA THR A 219 13.86 8.78 2.21
C THR A 219 13.18 8.95 3.57
N SER A 220 13.27 7.94 4.45
CA SER A 220 12.78 8.06 5.84
C SER A 220 13.42 9.24 6.59
N ALA A 221 14.66 9.64 6.24
CA ALA A 221 15.30 10.82 6.81
C ALA A 221 14.62 12.13 6.37
N ASP A 222 14.13 12.18 5.13
CA ASP A 222 13.39 13.31 4.62
C ASP A 222 12.02 13.43 5.29
N PHE A 223 11.31 12.31 5.47
CA PHE A 223 10.05 12.26 6.21
C PHE A 223 10.22 12.66 7.68
N ALA A 224 11.36 12.32 8.31
CA ALA A 224 11.67 12.82 9.66
C ALA A 224 11.71 14.36 9.71
N THR A 225 12.17 15.05 8.66
CA THR A 225 12.15 16.52 8.60
C THR A 225 10.74 17.09 8.49
N ASP A 226 9.80 16.34 7.88
CA ASP A 226 8.39 16.73 7.82
C ASP A 226 7.75 16.66 9.21
N VAL A 227 8.07 15.62 9.99
CA VAL A 227 7.63 15.51 11.39
C VAL A 227 8.22 16.62 12.27
N GLU A 228 9.52 16.95 12.11
CA GLU A 228 10.15 18.08 12.83
C GLU A 228 9.42 19.40 12.52
N SER A 229 8.98 19.58 11.28
CA SER A 229 8.23 20.75 10.84
C SER A 229 6.80 20.77 11.40
N ALA A 230 6.15 19.63 11.47
CA ALA A 230 4.84 19.46 12.12
C ALA A 230 4.91 19.80 13.62
N ILE A 231 5.95 19.38 14.33
CA ILE A 231 6.20 19.77 15.73
C ILE A 231 6.35 21.28 15.84
N SER A 232 7.15 21.88 14.94
CA SER A 232 7.39 23.34 14.94
C SER A 232 6.09 24.11 14.71
N TYR A 233 5.23 23.65 13.79
CA TYR A 233 3.90 24.20 13.56
C TYR A 233 3.02 24.12 14.82
N LEU A 234 2.91 22.93 15.43
CA LEU A 234 2.09 22.75 16.64
C LEU A 234 2.53 23.65 17.79
N LYS A 235 3.81 23.97 17.91
CA LYS A 235 4.34 24.90 18.91
C LYS A 235 3.89 26.35 18.69
N THR A 236 3.41 26.72 17.51
CA THR A 236 2.83 28.05 17.24
C THR A 236 1.37 28.15 17.68
N ARG A 237 0.69 27.01 17.88
CA ARG A 237 -0.74 26.97 18.19
C ARG A 237 -1.00 27.22 19.67
N LYS A 238 -1.99 28.05 19.96
CA LYS A 238 -2.39 28.41 21.35
C LYS A 238 -3.16 27.27 22.03
N GLU A 239 -3.84 26.45 21.25
CA GLU A 239 -4.67 25.31 21.70
C GLU A 239 -3.83 24.08 22.09
N ILE A 240 -2.52 24.13 21.85
CA ILE A 240 -1.64 22.98 22.08
C ILE A 240 -0.79 23.16 23.31
N ASN A 241 -0.80 22.16 24.20
CA ASN A 241 0.17 22.05 25.28
C ASN A 241 1.54 21.69 24.73
N LYS A 242 2.42 22.67 24.60
CA LYS A 242 3.76 22.54 24.01
C LYS A 242 4.69 21.59 24.75
N LYS A 243 4.34 21.19 25.99
CA LYS A 243 5.07 20.20 26.79
C LYS A 243 4.53 18.78 26.64
N GLN A 244 3.45 18.60 25.87
CA GLN A 244 2.74 17.35 25.71
C GLN A 244 2.49 17.04 24.23
N ILE A 245 3.56 17.13 23.41
CA ILE A 245 3.56 16.76 22.00
C ILE A 245 4.11 15.34 21.90
N GLY A 246 3.29 14.39 21.47
CA GLY A 246 3.67 13.00 21.22
C GLY A 246 3.73 12.66 19.73
N LEU A 247 4.40 11.57 19.40
CA LEU A 247 4.42 10.99 18.05
C LEU A 247 3.80 9.60 18.09
N ILE A 248 2.96 9.29 17.11
CA ILE A 248 2.46 7.93 16.88
C ILE A 248 2.87 7.55 15.46
N GLY A 249 3.77 6.58 15.30
CA GLY A 249 4.24 6.13 14.01
C GLY A 249 3.82 4.70 13.73
N HIS A 250 3.22 4.46 12.55
CA HIS A 250 2.87 3.13 12.08
C HIS A 250 3.93 2.61 11.12
N SER A 251 4.34 1.35 11.28
CA SER A 251 5.28 0.68 10.39
C SER A 251 6.58 1.49 10.21
N GLU A 252 6.89 2.03 9.01
CA GLU A 252 8.00 2.96 8.78
C GLU A 252 7.87 4.23 9.65
N GLY A 253 6.67 4.72 9.89
CA GLY A 253 6.44 5.83 10.84
C GLY A 253 6.96 5.50 12.25
N GLY A 254 6.88 4.22 12.65
CA GLY A 254 7.47 3.72 13.88
C GLY A 254 9.01 3.68 13.88
N LEU A 255 9.65 3.74 12.71
CA LEU A 255 11.09 3.96 12.54
C LEU A 255 11.42 5.46 12.57
N ILE A 256 10.55 6.30 11.97
CA ILE A 256 10.75 7.75 11.88
C ILE A 256 10.58 8.42 13.26
N ALA A 257 9.59 8.01 14.05
CA ALA A 257 9.34 8.60 15.36
C ALA A 257 10.58 8.58 16.29
N PRO A 258 11.33 7.48 16.44
CA PRO A 258 12.61 7.46 17.17
C PRO A 258 13.69 8.33 16.52
N MET A 259 13.75 8.45 15.19
CA MET A 259 14.73 9.34 14.51
C MET A 259 14.55 10.79 14.97
N VAL A 260 13.29 11.23 15.10
CA VAL A 260 12.95 12.58 15.56
C VAL A 260 13.14 12.70 17.07
N ALA A 261 12.59 11.79 17.87
CA ALA A 261 12.64 11.84 19.33
C ALA A 261 14.08 11.74 19.88
N SER A 262 14.99 11.07 19.16
CA SER A 262 16.40 10.99 19.55
C SER A 262 17.16 12.32 19.48
N LYS A 263 16.61 13.31 18.75
CA LYS A 263 17.24 14.62 18.50
C LYS A 263 16.44 15.79 19.08
N SER A 264 15.14 15.60 19.36
CA SER A 264 14.24 16.66 19.78
C SER A 264 13.87 16.51 21.27
N LYS A 265 13.97 17.63 22.00
CA LYS A 265 13.48 17.73 23.39
C LYS A 265 12.00 18.13 23.44
N ASP A 266 11.40 18.45 22.32
CA ASP A 266 9.99 18.87 22.21
C ASP A 266 9.04 17.63 22.13
N VAL A 267 9.58 16.44 21.92
CA VAL A 267 8.82 15.18 21.92
C VAL A 267 8.72 14.65 23.32
N SER A 268 7.51 14.61 23.88
CA SER A 268 7.26 14.19 25.25
C SER A 268 7.05 12.71 25.42
N PHE A 269 6.60 11.98 24.40
CA PHE A 269 6.44 10.54 24.35
C PHE A 269 6.31 10.06 22.88
N ILE A 270 6.55 8.77 22.66
CA ILE A 270 6.30 8.15 21.34
C ILE A 270 5.54 6.83 21.47
N VAL A 271 4.70 6.54 20.49
CA VAL A 271 3.98 5.28 20.30
C VAL A 271 4.40 4.69 18.97
N LEU A 272 4.90 3.46 18.99
CA LEU A 272 5.36 2.71 17.82
C LEU A 272 4.33 1.62 17.52
N LEU A 273 3.51 1.83 16.50
CA LEU A 273 2.51 0.89 16.01
C LEU A 273 3.17 0.00 14.94
N ALA A 274 3.42 -1.25 15.25
CA ALA A 274 4.14 -2.17 14.38
C ALA A 274 5.46 -1.56 13.85
N GLY A 275 6.18 -0.84 14.72
CA GLY A 275 7.42 -0.14 14.38
C GLY A 275 8.59 -1.10 14.19
N THR A 276 9.52 -0.76 13.27
CA THR A 276 10.68 -1.59 12.96
C THR A 276 11.76 -1.45 14.04
N GLY A 277 12.23 -2.59 14.57
CA GLY A 277 13.32 -2.66 15.57
C GLY A 277 14.62 -3.23 15.03
N ILE A 278 14.56 -3.96 13.91
CA ILE A 278 15.73 -4.57 13.25
C ILE A 278 16.07 -3.82 11.95
N GLN A 279 17.28 -4.07 11.42
CA GLN A 279 17.73 -3.43 10.19
C GLN A 279 16.84 -3.79 8.99
N GLY A 280 16.69 -2.86 8.05
CA GLY A 280 15.72 -2.98 6.96
C GLY A 280 15.92 -4.18 6.05
N ASP A 281 17.16 -4.55 5.73
CA ASP A 281 17.48 -5.75 4.94
C ASP A 281 16.99 -7.04 5.64
N GLN A 282 17.25 -7.16 6.94
CA GLN A 282 16.80 -8.30 7.75
C GLN A 282 15.29 -8.33 7.85
N LEU A 283 14.66 -7.17 8.06
CA LEU A 283 13.20 -7.07 8.13
C LEU A 283 12.54 -7.53 6.83
N LEU A 284 13.00 -7.03 5.67
CA LEU A 284 12.37 -7.38 4.39
C LEU A 284 12.54 -8.86 4.03
N LEU A 285 13.67 -9.49 4.37
CA LEU A 285 13.85 -10.93 4.18
C LEU A 285 12.88 -11.73 5.06
N LEU A 286 12.71 -11.33 6.32
CA LEU A 286 11.79 -11.97 7.24
C LEU A 286 10.33 -11.79 6.79
N GLN A 287 9.92 -10.57 6.46
CA GLN A 287 8.60 -10.23 5.93
C GLN A 287 8.26 -11.08 4.70
N GLN A 288 9.17 -11.14 3.72
CA GLN A 288 8.96 -11.91 2.49
C GLN A 288 8.75 -13.40 2.78
N SER A 289 9.54 -13.97 3.69
CA SER A 289 9.42 -15.39 4.04
C SER A 289 8.08 -15.71 4.72
N LEU A 290 7.63 -14.85 5.64
CA LEU A 290 6.38 -15.03 6.39
C LEU A 290 5.17 -14.87 5.49
N ILE A 291 5.14 -13.84 4.65
CA ILE A 291 4.04 -13.60 3.70
C ILE A 291 3.99 -14.71 2.65
N ALA A 292 5.12 -15.14 2.09
CA ALA A 292 5.15 -16.23 1.12
C ALA A 292 4.61 -17.54 1.72
N ARG A 293 4.99 -17.86 2.97
CA ARG A 293 4.49 -19.01 3.70
C ARG A 293 2.98 -18.94 3.94
N ALA A 294 2.48 -17.79 4.38
CA ALA A 294 1.05 -17.55 4.58
C ALA A 294 0.24 -17.67 3.29
N ASN A 295 0.86 -17.38 2.15
CA ASN A 295 0.27 -17.53 0.81
C ASN A 295 0.46 -18.93 0.20
N GLY A 296 0.98 -19.91 0.97
CA GLY A 296 1.08 -21.30 0.54
C GLY A 296 2.31 -21.65 -0.32
N ALA A 297 3.33 -20.79 -0.37
CA ALA A 297 4.58 -21.11 -1.04
C ALA A 297 5.32 -22.26 -0.32
N THR A 298 6.03 -23.09 -1.09
CA THR A 298 6.81 -24.19 -0.49
C THR A 298 8.05 -23.66 0.23
N GLU A 299 8.51 -24.37 1.27
CA GLU A 299 9.74 -23.98 1.99
C GLU A 299 10.97 -23.96 1.07
N THR A 300 10.99 -24.77 0.02
CA THR A 300 12.06 -24.78 -0.99
C THR A 300 12.06 -23.47 -1.79
N ASP A 301 10.89 -23.03 -2.27
CA ASP A 301 10.75 -21.79 -3.02
C ASP A 301 11.05 -20.58 -2.14
N ILE A 302 10.57 -20.58 -0.89
CA ILE A 302 10.85 -19.55 0.09
C ILE A 302 12.38 -19.43 0.31
N LYS A 303 13.06 -20.53 0.62
CA LYS A 303 14.51 -20.52 0.85
C LYS A 303 15.29 -20.00 -0.37
N LYS A 304 14.90 -20.42 -1.58
CA LYS A 304 15.52 -19.97 -2.82
C LYS A 304 15.35 -18.46 -3.01
N THR A 305 14.12 -17.96 -2.85
CA THR A 305 13.81 -16.53 -3.00
C THR A 305 14.56 -15.69 -1.97
N ILE A 306 14.54 -16.10 -0.70
CA ILE A 306 15.24 -15.39 0.38
C ILE A 306 16.75 -15.38 0.15
N GLN A 307 17.35 -16.48 -0.30
CA GLN A 307 18.77 -16.51 -0.61
C GLN A 307 19.14 -15.56 -1.76
N ASN A 308 18.33 -15.51 -2.82
CA ASN A 308 18.53 -14.59 -3.92
C ASN A 308 18.42 -13.13 -3.48
N ASN A 309 17.36 -12.79 -2.73
CA ASN A 309 17.15 -11.43 -2.25
C ASN A 309 18.20 -11.00 -1.24
N LYS A 310 18.69 -11.93 -0.40
CA LYS A 310 19.79 -11.65 0.52
C LYS A 310 21.05 -11.18 -0.21
N VAL A 311 21.42 -11.86 -1.30
CA VAL A 311 22.57 -11.45 -2.13
C VAL A 311 22.37 -10.03 -2.67
N LEU A 312 21.18 -9.74 -3.23
CA LEU A 312 20.87 -8.41 -3.77
C LEU A 312 20.88 -7.33 -2.69
N PHE A 313 20.32 -7.60 -1.51
CA PHE A 313 20.31 -6.65 -0.40
C PHE A 313 21.73 -6.41 0.18
N GLU A 314 22.54 -7.46 0.31
CA GLU A 314 23.96 -7.32 0.71
C GLU A 314 24.76 -6.43 -0.26
N MET A 315 24.49 -6.55 -1.58
CA MET A 315 25.10 -5.65 -2.57
C MET A 315 24.72 -4.19 -2.33
N VAL A 316 23.43 -3.91 -2.02
CA VAL A 316 22.97 -2.55 -1.70
C VAL A 316 23.61 -2.05 -0.40
N VAL A 317 23.55 -2.86 0.67
CA VAL A 317 24.05 -2.47 2.00
C VAL A 317 25.55 -2.12 1.96
N ASN A 318 26.33 -2.88 1.21
CA ASN A 318 27.78 -2.73 1.12
C ASN A 318 28.25 -1.72 0.05
N SER A 319 27.34 -1.17 -0.78
CA SER A 319 27.71 -0.23 -1.83
C SER A 319 27.64 1.23 -1.37
N ASN A 320 28.63 2.01 -1.82
CA ASN A 320 28.65 3.48 -1.70
C ASN A 320 28.74 4.19 -3.07
N ASP A 321 28.56 3.44 -4.18
CA ASP A 321 28.63 3.95 -5.55
C ASP A 321 27.43 3.42 -6.34
N ASP A 322 26.48 4.30 -6.62
CA ASP A 322 25.21 3.94 -7.26
C ASP A 322 25.39 3.38 -8.68
N GLN A 323 26.35 3.90 -9.44
CA GLN A 323 26.57 3.45 -10.82
C GLN A 323 27.15 2.05 -10.86
N LYS A 324 28.13 1.78 -10.00
CA LYS A 324 28.70 0.43 -9.86
C LYS A 324 27.68 -0.55 -9.32
N LEU A 325 26.85 -0.11 -8.35
CA LEU A 325 25.78 -0.91 -7.79
C LEU A 325 24.76 -1.32 -8.85
N LYS A 326 24.27 -0.37 -9.66
CA LYS A 326 23.31 -0.67 -10.74
C LYS A 326 23.87 -1.68 -11.74
N THR A 327 25.14 -1.51 -12.15
CA THR A 327 25.81 -2.45 -13.06
C THR A 327 25.93 -3.84 -12.43
N ALA A 328 26.37 -3.92 -11.19
CA ALA A 328 26.54 -5.19 -10.48
C ALA A 328 25.20 -5.91 -10.26
N LEU A 329 24.14 -5.19 -9.86
CA LEU A 329 22.79 -5.73 -9.70
C LEU A 329 22.22 -6.23 -11.04
N THR A 330 22.42 -5.47 -12.13
CA THR A 330 22.00 -5.89 -13.49
C THR A 330 22.62 -7.23 -13.85
N ASN A 331 23.94 -7.39 -13.63
CA ASN A 331 24.64 -8.63 -13.89
C ASN A 331 24.13 -9.78 -13.00
N GLN A 332 23.98 -9.52 -11.70
CA GLN A 332 23.50 -10.52 -10.74
C GLN A 332 22.08 -11.00 -11.05
N ILE A 333 21.14 -10.09 -11.35
CA ILE A 333 19.76 -10.47 -11.71
C ILE A 333 19.74 -11.26 -13.02
N ASN A 334 20.57 -10.89 -14.01
CA ASN A 334 20.70 -11.65 -15.24
C ASN A 334 21.20 -13.08 -15.01
N GLU A 335 22.17 -13.28 -14.12
CA GLU A 335 22.67 -14.62 -13.74
C GLU A 335 21.59 -15.42 -12.97
N LEU A 336 20.85 -14.78 -12.06
CA LEU A 336 19.75 -15.43 -11.36
C LEU A 336 18.67 -15.92 -12.33
N LEU A 337 18.30 -15.09 -13.31
CA LEU A 337 17.29 -15.45 -14.34
C LEU A 337 17.80 -16.54 -15.29
N LYS A 338 19.11 -16.61 -15.55
CA LYS A 338 19.70 -17.67 -16.38
C LYS A 338 19.69 -19.02 -15.67
N ASN A 339 19.93 -19.01 -14.37
CA ASN A 339 20.03 -20.23 -13.54
C ASN A 339 18.67 -20.69 -12.99
N ASP A 340 17.63 -19.87 -13.10
CA ASP A 340 16.27 -20.19 -12.66
C ASP A 340 15.33 -20.35 -13.85
N THR A 341 15.20 -21.60 -14.33
CA THR A 341 14.27 -21.93 -15.42
C THR A 341 12.79 -21.78 -15.05
N THR A 342 12.49 -21.58 -13.76
CA THR A 342 11.12 -21.37 -13.25
C THR A 342 10.78 -19.89 -13.09
N ALA A 343 11.76 -19.00 -13.19
CA ALA A 343 11.54 -17.56 -13.12
C ALA A 343 10.64 -17.10 -14.27
N LYS A 344 9.50 -16.50 -13.90
CA LYS A 344 8.52 -15.99 -14.87
C LYS A 344 8.73 -14.50 -15.06
N ILE A 345 9.16 -14.12 -16.26
CA ILE A 345 9.08 -12.72 -16.68
C ILE A 345 7.63 -12.43 -17.06
N PRO A 346 7.04 -11.30 -16.63
CA PRO A 346 5.67 -10.96 -16.99
C PRO A 346 5.43 -10.99 -18.50
N ASN A 347 4.29 -11.53 -18.92
CA ASN A 347 3.94 -11.60 -20.33
C ASN A 347 3.95 -10.22 -20.97
N GLY A 348 4.58 -10.09 -22.13
CA GLY A 348 4.71 -8.82 -22.85
C GLY A 348 5.87 -7.93 -22.40
N MET A 349 6.64 -8.32 -21.36
CA MET A 349 7.83 -7.60 -20.91
C MET A 349 9.09 -8.29 -21.43
N SER A 350 10.04 -7.52 -22.00
CA SER A 350 11.34 -8.09 -22.35
C SER A 350 12.17 -8.39 -21.08
N LYS A 351 13.14 -9.28 -21.21
CA LYS A 351 14.05 -9.59 -20.10
C LYS A 351 14.81 -8.34 -19.62
N GLU A 352 15.25 -7.52 -20.55
CA GLU A 352 15.98 -6.28 -20.29
C GLU A 352 15.10 -5.28 -19.51
N ALA A 353 13.83 -5.11 -19.94
CA ALA A 353 12.88 -4.25 -19.24
C ALA A 353 12.57 -4.75 -17.83
N TYR A 354 12.44 -6.06 -17.64
CA TYR A 354 12.24 -6.67 -16.34
C TYR A 354 13.44 -6.43 -15.41
N VAL A 355 14.65 -6.68 -15.90
CA VAL A 355 15.89 -6.46 -15.14
C VAL A 355 16.04 -4.99 -14.76
N SER A 356 15.80 -4.06 -15.71
CA SER A 356 15.84 -2.62 -15.43
C SER A 356 14.86 -2.23 -14.34
N LEU A 357 13.63 -2.72 -14.41
CA LEU A 357 12.61 -2.45 -13.40
C LEU A 357 13.04 -2.93 -12.00
N GLN A 358 13.58 -4.15 -11.89
CA GLN A 358 14.07 -4.69 -10.62
C GLN A 358 15.24 -3.88 -10.07
N VAL A 359 16.19 -3.49 -10.92
CA VAL A 359 17.33 -2.65 -10.53
C VAL A 359 16.86 -1.28 -10.06
N ASP A 360 15.94 -0.62 -10.77
CA ASP A 360 15.42 0.70 -10.40
C ASP A 360 14.64 0.66 -9.08
N GLN A 361 13.88 -0.40 -8.83
CA GLN A 361 13.17 -0.59 -7.56
C GLN A 361 14.15 -0.73 -6.38
N ILE A 362 15.14 -1.63 -6.51
CA ILE A 362 16.07 -1.92 -5.41
C ILE A 362 17.09 -0.78 -5.20
N THR A 363 17.36 0.03 -6.23
CA THR A 363 18.24 1.20 -6.15
C THR A 363 17.48 2.52 -5.96
N SER A 364 16.17 2.49 -5.73
CA SER A 364 15.43 3.71 -5.40
C SER A 364 16.00 4.34 -4.12
N PRO A 365 15.99 5.68 -3.97
CA PRO A 365 16.55 6.35 -2.80
C PRO A 365 15.97 5.82 -1.48
N TRP A 366 14.64 5.62 -1.45
CA TRP A 366 13.97 5.07 -0.29
C TRP A 366 14.44 3.65 0.05
N MET A 367 14.46 2.73 -0.94
CA MET A 367 14.83 1.33 -0.73
C MET A 367 16.29 1.21 -0.25
N GLN A 368 17.22 1.93 -0.88
CA GLN A 368 18.62 1.95 -0.44
C GLN A 368 18.76 2.45 0.99
N TYR A 369 18.06 3.55 1.33
CA TYR A 369 18.07 4.08 2.69
C TYR A 369 17.52 3.07 3.69
N PHE A 370 16.35 2.50 3.40
CA PHE A 370 15.66 1.55 4.27
C PHE A 370 16.50 0.28 4.53
N LEU A 371 17.05 -0.33 3.47
CA LEU A 371 17.90 -1.53 3.61
C LEU A 371 19.14 -1.29 4.49
N LYS A 372 19.74 -0.12 4.39
CA LYS A 372 20.94 0.26 5.15
C LYS A 372 20.64 0.74 6.57
N TYR A 373 19.41 1.16 6.83
CA TYR A 373 19.07 1.80 8.11
C TYR A 373 18.95 0.78 9.25
N ASN A 374 19.77 1.00 10.28
CA ASN A 374 19.67 0.29 11.56
C ASN A 374 19.00 1.21 12.58
N PRO A 375 17.81 0.86 13.12
CA PRO A 375 17.09 1.70 14.08
C PRO A 375 17.71 1.76 15.47
N ALA A 376 18.56 0.80 15.85
CA ALA A 376 19.11 0.70 17.19
C ALA A 376 19.85 1.97 17.66
N PRO A 377 20.73 2.63 16.86
CA PRO A 377 21.42 3.86 17.31
C PRO A 377 20.48 5.05 17.59
N ALA A 378 19.33 5.13 16.91
CA ALA A 378 18.33 6.15 17.19
C ALA A 378 17.55 5.81 18.47
N LEU A 379 17.10 4.56 18.60
CA LEU A 379 16.40 4.06 19.80
C LEU A 379 17.24 4.20 21.07
N GLU A 380 18.55 3.92 21.03
CA GLU A 380 19.48 4.08 22.15
C GLU A 380 19.56 5.55 22.66
N LYS A 381 19.20 6.52 21.82
CA LYS A 381 19.20 7.96 22.15
C LYS A 381 17.86 8.47 22.62
N VAL A 382 16.76 7.75 22.46
CA VAL A 382 15.43 8.18 22.91
C VAL A 382 15.38 8.25 24.44
N ARG A 383 14.87 9.37 24.97
CA ARG A 383 14.81 9.63 26.43
C ARG A 383 13.37 9.75 26.94
N CYS A 384 12.43 10.09 26.08
CA CYS A 384 11.02 10.15 26.45
C CYS A 384 10.41 8.76 26.63
N PRO A 385 9.25 8.64 27.32
CA PRO A 385 8.49 7.39 27.38
C PRO A 385 8.16 6.80 26.01
N VAL A 386 8.24 5.47 25.90
CA VAL A 386 7.96 4.72 24.67
C VAL A 386 6.96 3.62 24.93
N LEU A 387 5.90 3.60 24.11
CA LEU A 387 5.04 2.44 23.94
C LEU A 387 5.34 1.82 22.56
N ALA A 388 5.71 0.55 22.52
CA ALA A 388 5.83 -0.21 21.27
C ALA A 388 4.83 -1.37 21.30
N ILE A 389 3.88 -1.36 20.35
CA ILE A 389 2.84 -2.38 20.24
C ILE A 389 2.81 -2.97 18.85
N ASN A 390 2.57 -4.29 18.77
CA ASN A 390 2.41 -5.03 17.52
C ASN A 390 1.23 -5.99 17.61
N GLY A 391 0.68 -6.34 16.46
CA GLY A 391 -0.23 -7.48 16.35
C GLY A 391 0.55 -8.81 16.39
N GLU A 392 0.02 -9.82 17.09
CA GLU A 392 0.57 -11.17 17.14
C GLU A 392 0.74 -11.80 15.75
N LYS A 393 -0.18 -11.50 14.86
CA LYS A 393 -0.22 -12.00 13.47
C LYS A 393 0.38 -11.06 12.45
N ASP A 394 1.20 -10.11 12.89
CA ASP A 394 1.88 -9.21 11.98
C ASP A 394 2.99 -9.94 11.21
N LEU A 395 2.78 -10.14 9.91
CA LEU A 395 3.74 -10.79 9.01
C LEU A 395 4.67 -9.79 8.31
N GLN A 396 4.40 -8.48 8.43
CA GLN A 396 5.22 -7.44 7.83
C GLN A 396 6.31 -6.95 8.78
N VAL A 397 5.95 -6.71 10.03
CA VAL A 397 6.89 -6.34 11.11
C VAL A 397 6.67 -7.31 12.27
N PRO A 398 7.21 -8.52 12.21
CA PRO A 398 6.93 -9.58 13.19
C PRO A 398 7.23 -9.13 14.62
N PRO A 399 6.29 -9.33 15.60
CA PRO A 399 6.37 -8.75 16.92
C PRO A 399 7.59 -9.24 17.69
N LYS A 400 7.89 -10.52 17.66
CA LYS A 400 8.95 -11.14 18.47
C LYS A 400 10.31 -10.49 18.22
N GLU A 401 10.70 -10.36 16.97
CA GLU A 401 12.00 -9.80 16.58
C GLU A 401 12.04 -8.29 16.83
N ASN A 402 10.98 -7.57 16.43
CA ASN A 402 10.98 -6.11 16.46
C ASN A 402 10.75 -5.54 17.86
N LEU A 403 9.79 -6.04 18.64
CA LEU A 403 9.57 -5.57 20.02
C LEU A 403 10.78 -5.90 20.90
N THR A 404 11.42 -7.06 20.70
CA THR A 404 12.65 -7.43 21.42
C THR A 404 13.79 -6.47 21.08
N ALA A 405 14.01 -6.18 19.80
CA ALA A 405 15.07 -5.28 19.37
C ALA A 405 14.85 -3.85 19.87
N ILE A 406 13.62 -3.32 19.78
CA ILE A 406 13.25 -2.02 20.31
C ILE A 406 13.52 -1.93 21.80
N LYS A 407 13.03 -2.92 22.58
CA LYS A 407 13.24 -2.96 24.03
C LYS A 407 14.73 -3.00 24.40
N ASN A 408 15.50 -3.85 23.73
CA ASN A 408 16.92 -3.98 23.98
C ASN A 408 17.69 -2.68 23.68
N ALA A 409 17.41 -2.03 22.55
CA ALA A 409 18.06 -0.78 22.18
C ALA A 409 17.72 0.36 23.17
N LEU A 410 16.44 0.53 23.53
CA LEU A 410 16.00 1.51 24.53
C LEU A 410 16.64 1.26 25.90
N THR A 411 16.68 0.00 26.34
CA THR A 411 17.32 -0.41 27.62
C THR A 411 18.82 -0.13 27.59
N LYS A 412 19.51 -0.49 26.49
CA LYS A 412 20.94 -0.18 26.30
C LYS A 412 21.22 1.31 26.36
N GLY A 413 20.29 2.11 25.78
CA GLY A 413 20.33 3.57 25.89
C GLY A 413 20.03 4.13 27.26
N GLY A 414 19.60 3.31 28.23
CA GLY A 414 19.25 3.71 29.59
C GLY A 414 17.81 4.25 29.75
N ASN A 415 16.94 4.05 28.75
CA ASN A 415 15.54 4.43 28.86
C ASN A 415 14.77 3.43 29.74
N LYS A 416 14.28 3.90 30.89
CA LYS A 416 13.54 3.09 31.88
C LYS A 416 12.01 3.14 31.66
N ASN A 417 11.54 4.02 30.80
CA ASN A 417 10.10 4.26 30.56
C ASN A 417 9.66 3.61 29.24
N THR A 418 9.94 2.31 29.11
CA THR A 418 9.60 1.54 27.91
C THR A 418 8.54 0.50 28.22
N THR A 419 7.46 0.53 27.47
CA THR A 419 6.39 -0.49 27.48
C THR A 419 6.38 -1.18 26.12
N THR A 420 6.44 -2.51 26.10
CA THR A 420 6.24 -3.32 24.89
C THR A 420 5.01 -4.19 25.06
N MET A 421 4.19 -4.31 24.03
CA MET A 421 2.93 -5.08 24.08
C MET A 421 2.68 -5.78 22.74
N GLU A 422 2.39 -7.07 22.81
CA GLU A 422 1.88 -7.86 21.70
C GLU A 422 0.38 -8.04 21.87
N LEU A 423 -0.41 -7.71 20.85
CA LEU A 423 -1.86 -7.78 20.85
C LEU A 423 -2.32 -9.03 20.10
N SER A 424 -2.98 -9.93 20.82
CA SER A 424 -3.39 -11.23 20.27
C SER A 424 -4.41 -11.08 19.13
N GLY A 425 -4.22 -11.89 18.08
CA GLY A 425 -5.13 -11.98 16.94
C GLY A 425 -5.05 -10.85 15.91
N LEU A 426 -4.23 -9.81 16.15
CA LEU A 426 -4.16 -8.64 15.28
C LEU A 426 -3.06 -8.78 14.21
N ASN A 427 -3.35 -8.27 13.01
CA ASN A 427 -2.41 -8.16 11.88
C ASN A 427 -1.60 -6.85 11.93
N HIS A 428 -0.85 -6.57 10.86
CA HIS A 428 -0.04 -5.36 10.71
C HIS A 428 -0.84 -4.04 10.78
N LEU A 429 -2.08 -4.04 10.28
CA LEU A 429 -2.99 -2.89 10.35
C LEU A 429 -3.79 -2.82 11.65
N PHE A 430 -3.46 -3.66 12.63
CA PHE A 430 -4.20 -3.80 13.88
C PHE A 430 -5.67 -4.20 13.69
N GLN A 431 -5.96 -5.00 12.67
CA GLN A 431 -7.25 -5.61 12.45
C GLN A 431 -7.25 -7.03 13.02
N GLU A 432 -8.40 -7.48 13.54
CA GLU A 432 -8.59 -8.89 13.88
C GLU A 432 -8.57 -9.73 12.61
N SER A 433 -7.61 -10.65 12.49
CA SER A 433 -7.39 -11.44 11.29
C SER A 433 -7.23 -12.93 11.56
N LYS A 434 -7.40 -13.75 10.52
CA LYS A 434 -7.24 -15.22 10.64
C LYS A 434 -5.78 -15.63 10.49
N THR A 435 -5.12 -15.16 9.46
CA THR A 435 -3.74 -15.59 9.09
C THR A 435 -2.70 -14.49 9.25
N GLY A 436 -3.11 -13.21 9.27
CA GLY A 436 -2.23 -12.05 9.22
C GLY A 436 -1.74 -11.70 7.81
N SER A 437 -2.13 -12.49 6.79
CA SER A 437 -1.73 -12.21 5.41
C SER A 437 -2.29 -10.86 4.93
N PRO A 438 -1.47 -10.03 4.23
CA PRO A 438 -1.96 -8.82 3.58
C PRO A 438 -3.13 -9.05 2.61
N ALA A 439 -3.30 -10.27 2.11
CA ALA A 439 -4.42 -10.65 1.25
C ALA A 439 -5.79 -10.59 1.96
N GLU A 440 -5.81 -10.60 3.30
CA GLU A 440 -7.05 -10.50 4.09
C GLU A 440 -7.51 -9.05 4.30
N TYR A 441 -6.61 -8.07 4.24
CA TYR A 441 -6.86 -6.69 4.70
C TYR A 441 -8.10 -6.07 4.07
N ALA A 442 -8.24 -6.14 2.76
CA ALA A 442 -9.38 -5.54 2.05
C ALA A 442 -10.74 -6.14 2.47
N ALA A 443 -10.77 -7.43 2.79
CA ALA A 443 -11.99 -8.17 3.12
C ALA A 443 -12.43 -8.02 4.57
N ILE A 444 -11.53 -7.61 5.47
CA ILE A 444 -11.83 -7.36 6.88
C ILE A 444 -12.66 -6.08 6.98
N GLU A 445 -13.81 -6.12 7.67
CA GLU A 445 -14.67 -4.94 7.87
C GLU A 445 -14.07 -3.95 8.87
N GLN A 446 -13.41 -4.46 9.91
CA GLN A 446 -12.76 -3.67 10.97
C GLN A 446 -11.57 -2.89 10.40
N THR A 447 -11.51 -1.59 10.65
CA THR A 447 -10.38 -0.74 10.24
C THR A 447 -9.26 -0.75 11.25
N PHE A 448 -9.58 -0.69 12.55
CA PHE A 448 -8.58 -0.71 13.64
C PHE A 448 -9.18 -1.31 14.91
N SER A 449 -8.44 -2.17 15.60
CA SER A 449 -8.95 -2.86 16.79
C SER A 449 -9.33 -1.90 17.92
N PRO A 450 -10.54 -2.01 18.48
CA PRO A 450 -10.91 -1.25 19.68
C PRO A 450 -9.97 -1.49 20.86
N THR A 451 -9.46 -2.71 21.02
CA THR A 451 -8.48 -3.05 22.07
C THR A 451 -7.21 -2.23 21.90
N ALA A 452 -6.67 -2.12 20.69
CA ALA A 452 -5.49 -1.30 20.41
C ALA A 452 -5.77 0.19 20.68
N LEU A 453 -6.92 0.72 20.26
CA LEU A 453 -7.32 2.12 20.55
C LEU A 453 -7.38 2.41 22.04
N ILE A 454 -7.96 1.50 22.82
CA ILE A 454 -8.07 1.62 24.29
C ILE A 454 -6.68 1.64 24.94
N GLU A 455 -5.81 0.69 24.61
CA GLU A 455 -4.48 0.59 25.22
C GLU A 455 -3.59 1.79 24.87
N ILE A 456 -3.60 2.24 23.60
CA ILE A 456 -2.90 3.46 23.17
C ILE A 456 -3.40 4.67 23.97
N THR A 457 -4.71 4.88 24.00
CA THR A 457 -5.30 6.05 24.66
C THR A 457 -5.04 6.06 26.16
N LYS A 458 -5.21 4.91 26.82
CA LYS A 458 -4.92 4.73 28.25
C LYS A 458 -3.46 5.06 28.56
N TRP A 459 -2.52 4.56 27.75
CA TRP A 459 -1.11 4.82 27.95
C TRP A 459 -0.77 6.31 27.73
N ILE A 460 -1.29 6.94 26.66
CA ILE A 460 -1.08 8.38 26.40
C ILE A 460 -1.61 9.23 27.57
N LYS A 461 -2.80 8.94 28.07
CA LYS A 461 -3.39 9.68 29.22
C LYS A 461 -2.52 9.59 30.48
N ILE A 462 -1.72 8.55 30.65
CA ILE A 462 -0.74 8.46 31.75
C ILE A 462 0.42 9.43 31.52
N GLN A 463 0.86 9.58 30.26
CA GLN A 463 1.99 10.47 29.92
C GLN A 463 1.61 11.96 29.87
N THR A 464 0.32 12.28 29.83
CA THR A 464 -0.21 13.64 29.67
C THR A 464 -0.95 14.17 30.92
N ARG A 465 -0.81 13.50 32.04
CA ARG A 465 -1.32 13.95 33.36
C ARG A 465 -0.53 15.10 33.96
#